data_062a4cfe9b063a705603461f3106f576
#
_entry.id   062a4cfe9b063a705603461f3106f576
#
_cell.length_a   1.000
_cell.length_b   1.000
_cell.length_c   1.000
_cell.angle_alpha   90.00
_cell.angle_beta   90.00
_cell.angle_gamma   90.00
#
_symmetry.space_group_name_H-M   'P 1'
#
loop_
_entity.id
_entity.type
_entity.pdbx_description
1 polymer ?
#
loop_
_entity_poly.entity_id
_entity_poly.type
_entity_poly.pdbx_seq_one_letter_code
_entity_poly.pdbx_strand_id
1 'polypeptide(L)'
;ILPVFTSSAYSENGFYEYFFDRCDDCTTVKIVENNYLRFFEASQMGAGVLQTLGYKTITDIDFEKNPNILEKFDTVILLHNEYVTQSMFNAIINHPHVIYLYPNALYAEIEVDYKKNEITLIRGHGYPESTIGNGFDWEFDNTHPYEYDENCFTWEFYRIPNGEMLNCYPEKSLISNIELLKEIKNLVN
;
A
#
# COMPACT_ATOMS: atom_id res chain seq x y z
N ILE A 1 -3.47 -3.56 -6.75
CA ILE A 1 -3.51 -4.54 -5.64
C ILE A 1 -4.33 -3.96 -4.49
N LEU A 2 -5.33 -4.70 -3.99
CA LEU A 2 -6.17 -4.28 -2.87
C LEU A 2 -5.43 -4.49 -1.54
N PRO A 3 -5.33 -3.45 -0.66
CA PRO A 3 -4.50 -3.47 0.54
C PRO A 3 -5.24 -4.02 1.77
N VAL A 4 -5.52 -5.32 1.83
CA VAL A 4 -6.21 -5.96 2.97
C VAL A 4 -5.34 -5.95 4.23
N PHE A 5 -4.02 -6.14 4.08
CA PHE A 5 -3.09 -6.10 5.21
C PHE A 5 -3.01 -4.70 5.81
N THR A 6 -2.90 -3.67 4.98
CA THR A 6 -2.92 -2.27 5.45
C THR A 6 -4.23 -1.96 6.17
N SER A 7 -5.36 -2.35 5.60
CA SER A 7 -6.66 -2.17 6.25
C SER A 7 -6.75 -2.88 7.60
N SER A 8 -6.14 -4.05 7.73
CA SER A 8 -6.08 -4.79 9.00
C SER A 8 -5.18 -4.10 10.02
N ALA A 9 -4.04 -3.57 9.59
CA ALA A 9 -3.08 -2.84 10.41
C ALA A 9 -3.67 -1.55 11.01
N TYR A 10 -4.61 -0.91 10.32
CA TYR A 10 -5.35 0.28 10.78
C TYR A 10 -6.57 -0.03 11.67
N SER A 11 -6.79 -1.30 12.02
CA SER A 11 -7.89 -1.67 12.90
C SER A 11 -7.70 -1.14 14.33
N GLU A 12 -8.76 -1.20 15.14
CA GLU A 12 -8.67 -0.94 16.58
C GLU A 12 -7.64 -1.88 17.21
N ASN A 13 -6.77 -1.35 18.05
CA ASN A 13 -5.56 -2.01 18.57
C ASN A 13 -4.59 -2.49 17.47
N GLY A 14 -4.56 -1.80 16.34
CA GLY A 14 -3.63 -2.04 15.24
C GLY A 14 -2.27 -1.38 15.43
N PHE A 15 -1.43 -1.45 14.40
CA PHE A 15 -0.04 -1.00 14.46
C PHE A 15 0.13 0.50 14.75
N TYR A 16 -0.87 1.33 14.43
CA TYR A 16 -0.86 2.75 14.77
C TYR A 16 -1.04 3.02 16.26
N GLU A 17 -1.70 2.13 17.02
CA GLU A 17 -1.78 2.27 18.47
C GLU A 17 -0.40 2.01 19.12
N TYR A 18 0.38 1.08 18.54
CA TYR A 18 1.78 0.89 18.92
C TYR A 18 2.62 2.14 18.57
N PHE A 19 2.53 2.61 17.34
CA PHE A 19 3.29 3.76 16.84
C PHE A 19 3.06 5.05 17.66
N PHE A 20 1.86 5.25 18.20
CA PHE A 20 1.51 6.40 19.02
C PHE A 20 1.72 6.18 20.53
N ASP A 21 2.46 5.13 20.92
CA ASP A 21 2.71 4.79 22.34
C ASP A 21 1.43 4.61 23.18
N ARG A 22 0.37 4.10 22.56
CA ARG A 22 -0.93 3.83 23.21
C ARG A 22 -1.12 2.37 23.60
N CYS A 23 -0.33 1.48 23.01
CA CYS A 23 -0.42 0.05 23.21
C CYS A 23 0.91 -0.63 22.88
N ASP A 24 1.59 -1.16 23.88
CA ASP A 24 2.91 -1.78 23.74
C ASP A 24 2.88 -3.11 22.95
N ASP A 25 1.75 -3.82 22.98
CA ASP A 25 1.58 -5.15 22.40
C ASP A 25 0.83 -5.14 21.04
N CYS A 26 0.47 -3.97 20.50
CA CYS A 26 -0.30 -3.83 19.28
C CYS A 26 0.55 -3.99 18.00
N THR A 27 1.37 -5.04 17.98
CA THR A 27 2.22 -5.42 16.83
C THR A 27 1.73 -6.68 16.11
N THR A 28 0.60 -7.24 16.54
CA THR A 28 -0.07 -8.37 15.87
C THR A 28 -1.56 -8.12 15.80
N VAL A 29 -2.15 -8.24 14.61
CA VAL A 29 -3.58 -8.00 14.39
C VAL A 29 -4.21 -9.10 13.54
N LYS A 30 -5.52 -9.27 13.68
CA LYS A 30 -6.29 -10.19 12.82
C LYS A 30 -6.42 -9.64 11.41
N ILE A 31 -6.30 -10.52 10.41
CA ILE A 31 -6.64 -10.19 9.04
C ILE A 31 -8.16 -10.06 8.92
N VAL A 32 -8.62 -8.92 8.44
CA VAL A 32 -10.05 -8.63 8.27
C VAL A 32 -10.34 -8.41 6.78
N GLU A 33 -10.60 -9.52 6.07
CA GLU A 33 -10.77 -9.53 4.61
C GLU A 33 -11.86 -8.58 4.08
N ASN A 34 -12.87 -8.25 4.87
CA ASN A 34 -13.97 -7.37 4.48
C ASN A 34 -13.83 -5.93 4.96
N ASN A 35 -12.71 -5.56 5.56
CA ASN A 35 -12.53 -4.25 6.19
C ASN A 35 -11.89 -3.19 5.27
N TYR A 36 -11.62 -3.54 4.00
CA TYR A 36 -11.25 -2.56 2.95
C TYR A 36 -12.39 -1.56 2.66
N LEU A 37 -13.40 -1.54 3.52
CA LEU A 37 -14.51 -0.60 3.52
C LEU A 37 -14.20 0.72 4.27
N ARG A 38 -13.02 0.85 4.87
CA ARG A 38 -12.62 2.10 5.55
C ARG A 38 -12.07 3.10 4.54
N PHE A 39 -12.59 4.30 4.59
CA PHE A 39 -12.45 5.36 3.60
C PHE A 39 -10.99 5.78 3.34
N PHE A 40 -10.13 5.78 4.34
CA PHE A 40 -8.73 6.22 4.22
C PHE A 40 -7.72 5.07 4.13
N GLU A 41 -8.07 3.90 4.57
CA GLU A 41 -7.10 2.86 4.94
C GLU A 41 -6.93 1.82 3.86
N ALA A 42 -7.92 1.65 2.99
CA ALA A 42 -7.96 0.54 2.05
C ALA A 42 -8.16 0.96 0.61
N SER A 43 -8.08 2.23 0.31
CA SER A 43 -8.26 2.74 -1.06
C SER A 43 -9.51 2.18 -1.76
N GLN A 44 -10.56 1.93 -0.98
CA GLN A 44 -11.77 1.29 -1.48
C GLN A 44 -12.40 2.04 -2.66
N MET A 45 -12.48 3.35 -2.53
CA MET A 45 -13.08 4.15 -3.57
C MET A 45 -12.22 4.18 -4.81
N GLY A 46 -10.90 4.27 -4.65
CA GLY A 46 -9.95 4.16 -5.76
C GLY A 46 -10.03 2.79 -6.43
N ALA A 47 -10.12 1.71 -5.65
CA ALA A 47 -10.33 0.37 -6.18
C ALA A 47 -11.62 0.27 -7.01
N GLY A 48 -12.74 0.80 -6.50
CA GLY A 48 -14.02 0.80 -7.21
C GLY A 48 -13.97 1.57 -8.53
N VAL A 49 -13.32 2.73 -8.55
CA VAL A 49 -13.13 3.52 -9.78
C VAL A 49 -12.27 2.76 -10.78
N LEU A 50 -11.13 2.22 -10.37
CA LEU A 50 -10.25 1.46 -11.25
C LEU A 50 -10.94 0.21 -11.81
N GLN A 51 -11.72 -0.52 -10.99
CA GLN A 51 -12.54 -1.65 -11.47
C GLN A 51 -13.56 -1.20 -12.51
N THR A 52 -14.24 -0.07 -12.29
CA THR A 52 -15.20 0.49 -13.24
C THR A 52 -14.53 0.88 -14.56
N LEU A 53 -13.28 1.29 -14.53
CA LEU A 53 -12.46 1.58 -15.71
C LEU A 53 -11.89 0.32 -16.37
N GLY A 54 -12.18 -0.87 -15.86
CA GLY A 54 -11.81 -2.16 -16.46
C GLY A 54 -10.51 -2.76 -15.95
N TYR A 55 -9.86 -2.18 -14.95
CA TYR A 55 -8.67 -2.75 -14.33
C TYR A 55 -9.02 -4.01 -13.51
N LYS A 56 -8.21 -5.04 -13.63
CA LYS A 56 -8.35 -6.26 -12.83
C LYS A 56 -7.81 -6.01 -11.43
N THR A 57 -8.48 -6.53 -10.42
CA THR A 57 -8.03 -6.45 -9.04
C THR A 57 -7.62 -7.81 -8.52
N ILE A 58 -6.58 -7.82 -7.70
CA ILE A 58 -6.15 -8.93 -6.84
C ILE A 58 -5.98 -8.38 -5.43
N THR A 59 -6.16 -9.19 -4.42
CA THR A 59 -5.86 -8.80 -3.04
C THR A 59 -4.37 -9.01 -2.75
N ASP A 60 -3.84 -8.31 -1.77
CA ASP A 60 -2.49 -8.57 -1.25
C ASP A 60 -2.38 -9.97 -0.64
N ILE A 61 -3.49 -10.54 -0.12
CA ILE A 61 -3.56 -11.95 0.31
C ILE A 61 -3.32 -12.92 -0.86
N ASP A 62 -3.97 -12.70 -2.02
CA ASP A 62 -3.76 -13.54 -3.20
C ASP A 62 -2.32 -13.40 -3.71
N PHE A 63 -1.81 -12.19 -3.66
CA PHE A 63 -0.46 -11.86 -4.08
C PHE A 63 0.59 -12.48 -3.13
N GLU A 64 0.42 -12.37 -1.82
CA GLU A 64 1.33 -12.95 -0.85
C GLU A 64 1.43 -14.48 -0.98
N LYS A 65 0.28 -15.15 -1.15
CA LYS A 65 0.23 -16.61 -1.39
C LYS A 65 0.89 -17.05 -2.71
N ASN A 66 0.95 -16.15 -3.70
CA ASN A 66 1.54 -16.43 -4.99
C ASN A 66 2.19 -15.17 -5.59
N PRO A 67 3.41 -14.80 -5.16
CA PRO A 67 4.10 -13.61 -5.65
C PRO A 67 4.30 -13.57 -7.17
N ASN A 68 4.43 -14.72 -7.82
CA ASN A 68 4.57 -14.81 -9.28
C ASN A 68 3.30 -14.43 -10.04
N ILE A 69 2.19 -14.18 -9.36
CA ILE A 69 0.95 -13.71 -10.01
C ILE A 69 1.17 -12.41 -10.77
N LEU A 70 2.12 -11.57 -10.33
CA LEU A 70 2.43 -10.29 -10.96
C LEU A 70 2.98 -10.46 -12.38
N GLU A 71 3.67 -11.56 -12.68
CA GLU A 71 4.20 -11.87 -14.02
C GLU A 71 3.11 -11.95 -15.11
N LYS A 72 1.84 -12.04 -14.72
CA LYS A 72 0.69 -12.07 -15.64
C LYS A 72 0.22 -10.69 -16.10
N PHE A 73 0.81 -9.64 -15.58
CA PHE A 73 0.40 -8.27 -15.83
C PHE A 73 1.59 -7.46 -16.37
N ASP A 74 1.36 -6.69 -17.42
CA ASP A 74 2.37 -5.78 -17.98
C ASP A 74 2.61 -4.57 -17.06
N THR A 75 1.56 -4.14 -16.36
CA THR A 75 1.59 -3.04 -15.39
C THR A 75 0.85 -3.44 -14.12
N VAL A 76 1.44 -3.11 -12.98
CA VAL A 76 0.84 -3.30 -11.65
C VAL A 76 0.55 -1.94 -11.03
N ILE A 77 -0.67 -1.75 -10.53
CA ILE A 77 -1.05 -0.55 -9.76
C ILE A 77 -1.15 -0.95 -8.30
N LEU A 78 -0.33 -0.29 -7.46
CA LEU A 78 -0.44 -0.39 -6.01
C LEU A 78 -1.38 0.70 -5.50
N LEU A 79 -2.32 0.31 -4.67
CA LEU A 79 -3.07 1.20 -3.82
C LEU A 79 -2.29 1.45 -2.52
N HIS A 80 -2.98 1.66 -1.40
CA HIS A 80 -2.34 1.89 -0.11
C HIS A 80 -1.75 0.58 0.49
N ASN A 81 -0.82 -0.06 -0.25
CA ASN A 81 -0.14 -1.29 0.19
C ASN A 81 1.07 -0.94 1.06
N GLU A 82 0.83 -0.39 2.23
CA GLU A 82 1.84 0.07 3.19
C GLU A 82 2.57 -1.11 3.87
N TYR A 83 1.80 -2.13 4.27
CA TYR A 83 2.31 -3.29 5.00
C TYR A 83 2.41 -4.49 4.07
N VAL A 84 3.62 -4.98 3.84
CA VAL A 84 3.89 -6.09 2.90
C VAL A 84 4.89 -7.08 3.49
N THR A 85 4.86 -8.31 3.01
CA THR A 85 5.91 -9.29 3.35
C THR A 85 7.18 -9.06 2.51
N GLN A 86 8.30 -9.61 2.95
CA GLN A 86 9.56 -9.56 2.19
C GLN A 86 9.41 -10.14 0.78
N SER A 87 8.62 -11.20 0.62
CA SER A 87 8.38 -11.82 -0.70
C SER A 87 7.58 -10.90 -1.62
N MET A 88 6.57 -10.22 -1.09
CA MET A 88 5.79 -9.22 -1.83
C MET A 88 6.65 -8.03 -2.24
N PHE A 89 7.42 -7.48 -1.30
CA PHE A 89 8.36 -6.40 -1.56
C PHE A 89 9.29 -6.76 -2.73
N ASN A 90 9.96 -7.92 -2.66
CA ASN A 90 10.87 -8.36 -3.70
C ASN A 90 10.17 -8.53 -5.06
N ALA A 91 8.96 -9.07 -5.09
CA ALA A 91 8.22 -9.23 -6.34
C ALA A 91 7.81 -7.88 -6.96
N ILE A 92 7.43 -6.90 -6.14
CA ILE A 92 7.03 -5.57 -6.60
C ILE A 92 8.23 -4.82 -7.16
N ILE A 93 9.35 -4.73 -6.42
CA ILE A 93 10.51 -3.95 -6.86
C ILE A 93 11.20 -4.54 -8.10
N ASN A 94 11.03 -5.84 -8.34
CA ASN A 94 11.55 -6.52 -9.55
C ASN A 94 10.54 -6.53 -10.72
N HIS A 95 9.30 -6.09 -10.52
CA HIS A 95 8.34 -5.96 -11.61
C HIS A 95 8.74 -4.80 -12.53
N PRO A 96 8.71 -4.96 -13.86
CA PRO A 96 9.24 -3.98 -14.80
C PRO A 96 8.46 -2.67 -14.85
N HIS A 97 7.18 -2.67 -14.46
CA HIS A 97 6.36 -1.46 -14.49
C HIS A 97 5.31 -1.45 -13.38
N VAL A 98 5.52 -0.59 -12.39
CA VAL A 98 4.64 -0.41 -11.23
C VAL A 98 4.21 1.05 -11.10
N ILE A 99 2.93 1.29 -10.90
CA ILE A 99 2.37 2.60 -10.58
C ILE A 99 2.01 2.59 -9.08
N TYR A 100 2.71 3.40 -8.31
CA TYR A 100 2.50 3.56 -6.87
C TYR A 100 1.57 4.75 -6.65
N LEU A 101 0.31 4.49 -6.28
CA LEU A 101 -0.66 5.57 -6.05
C LEU A 101 -0.58 6.19 -4.65
N TYR A 102 0.26 5.64 -3.78
CA TYR A 102 0.47 6.14 -2.42
C TYR A 102 1.95 6.25 -2.12
N PRO A 103 2.42 7.39 -1.60
CA PRO A 103 3.84 7.61 -1.34
C PRO A 103 4.40 6.71 -0.23
N ASN A 104 3.58 6.20 0.68
CA ASN A 104 3.98 5.25 1.73
C ASN A 104 3.76 3.77 1.34
N ALA A 105 3.64 3.45 0.07
CA ALA A 105 3.63 2.06 -0.37
C ALA A 105 4.93 1.35 0.05
N LEU A 106 4.82 0.08 0.45
CA LEU A 106 5.94 -0.77 0.89
C LEU A 106 6.69 -0.24 2.14
N TYR A 107 5.98 0.44 3.03
CA TYR A 107 6.59 1.11 4.19
C TYR A 107 7.08 0.16 5.27
N ALA A 108 6.30 -0.86 5.61
CA ALA A 108 6.61 -1.72 6.73
C ALA A 108 6.57 -3.20 6.37
N GLU A 109 7.51 -3.95 6.94
CA GLU A 109 7.60 -5.40 6.79
C GLU A 109 6.70 -6.11 7.80
N ILE A 110 5.92 -7.08 7.30
CA ILE A 110 5.07 -7.96 8.10
C ILE A 110 5.33 -9.42 7.81
N GLU A 111 4.95 -10.28 8.77
CA GLU A 111 4.73 -11.71 8.56
C GLU A 111 3.25 -12.04 8.63
N VAL A 112 2.85 -13.10 7.90
CA VAL A 112 1.46 -13.58 7.83
C VAL A 112 1.36 -14.98 8.41
N ASP A 113 0.48 -15.17 9.39
CA ASP A 113 0.10 -16.49 9.91
C ASP A 113 -1.35 -16.82 9.53
N TYR A 114 -1.53 -17.50 8.41
CA TYR A 114 -2.88 -17.90 7.95
C TYR A 114 -3.58 -18.90 8.86
N LYS A 115 -2.85 -19.65 9.70
CA LYS A 115 -3.49 -20.59 10.65
C LYS A 115 -4.17 -19.83 11.77
N LYS A 116 -3.57 -18.72 12.18
CA LYS A 116 -4.12 -17.84 13.20
C LYS A 116 -4.98 -16.72 12.62
N ASN A 117 -4.91 -16.52 11.30
CA ASN A 117 -5.49 -15.38 10.58
C ASN A 117 -4.97 -14.04 11.11
N GLU A 118 -3.65 -13.91 11.19
CA GLU A 118 -2.95 -12.75 11.78
C GLU A 118 -1.85 -12.25 10.85
N ILE A 119 -1.58 -10.94 10.97
CA ILE A 119 -0.34 -10.32 10.52
C ILE A 119 0.42 -9.77 11.73
N THR A 120 1.74 -9.83 11.67
CA THR A 120 2.64 -9.33 12.72
C THR A 120 3.63 -8.35 12.11
N LEU A 121 3.79 -7.19 12.72
CA LEU A 121 4.78 -6.18 12.34
C LEU A 121 6.18 -6.71 12.69
N ILE A 122 7.06 -6.74 11.69
CA ILE A 122 8.44 -7.24 11.82
C ILE A 122 9.44 -6.09 11.86
N ARG A 123 9.26 -5.10 10.99
CA ARG A 123 10.17 -3.96 10.90
C ARG A 123 9.47 -2.77 10.21
N GLY A 124 9.81 -1.59 10.66
CA GLY A 124 9.24 -0.33 10.16
C GLY A 124 8.20 0.26 11.10
N HIS A 125 7.75 1.48 10.81
CA HIS A 125 6.74 2.16 11.59
C HIS A 125 7.09 2.27 13.10
N GLY A 126 8.38 2.55 13.39
CA GLY A 126 8.89 2.66 14.77
C GLY A 126 9.14 1.32 15.46
N TYR A 127 9.13 0.19 14.73
CA TYR A 127 9.33 -1.14 15.29
C TYR A 127 10.55 -1.85 14.64
N PRO A 128 11.37 -2.65 15.36
CA PRO A 128 11.33 -2.87 16.84
C PRO A 128 11.92 -1.71 17.67
N GLU A 129 12.49 -0.72 17.01
CA GLU A 129 13.07 0.46 17.66
C GLU A 129 12.44 1.72 17.05
N SER A 130 12.13 2.73 17.85
CA SER A 130 11.45 3.97 17.43
C SER A 130 12.20 4.77 16.34
N THR A 131 13.49 4.49 16.16
CA THR A 131 14.31 5.09 15.10
C THR A 131 14.14 4.44 13.74
N ILE A 132 13.48 3.28 13.67
CA ILE A 132 13.25 2.54 12.43
C ILE A 132 11.96 3.06 11.78
N GLY A 133 12.09 3.94 10.79
CA GLY A 133 10.96 4.42 10.01
C GLY A 133 10.46 3.33 9.06
N ASN A 134 11.32 2.88 8.15
CA ASN A 134 10.98 1.96 7.08
C ASN A 134 11.35 0.51 7.39
N GLY A 135 10.55 -0.42 6.90
CA GLY A 135 10.75 -1.85 7.05
C GLY A 135 11.81 -2.42 6.10
N PHE A 136 12.06 -1.75 4.98
CA PHE A 136 12.98 -2.18 3.93
C PHE A 136 14.06 -1.13 3.69
N ASP A 137 15.24 -1.56 3.24
CA ASP A 137 16.29 -0.66 2.78
C ASP A 137 15.98 -0.22 1.33
N TRP A 138 15.06 0.72 1.22
CA TRP A 138 14.57 1.24 -0.05
C TRP A 138 14.58 2.76 -0.05
N GLU A 139 15.25 3.38 -1.04
CA GLU A 139 15.42 4.83 -1.12
C GLU A 139 14.15 5.61 -1.50
N PHE A 140 13.14 4.90 -2.03
CA PHE A 140 11.86 5.46 -2.46
C PHE A 140 10.75 5.21 -1.44
N ASP A 141 11.12 5.15 -0.19
CA ASP A 141 10.19 4.97 0.90
C ASP A 141 9.36 6.25 1.18
N ASN A 142 8.46 6.15 2.12
CA ASN A 142 7.52 7.20 2.46
C ASN A 142 8.11 8.37 3.26
N THR A 143 9.40 8.55 3.32
CA THR A 143 10.01 9.77 3.87
C THR A 143 9.80 10.99 2.96
N HIS A 144 9.07 10.81 1.87
CA HIS A 144 8.74 11.88 0.93
C HIS A 144 7.90 12.97 1.62
N PRO A 145 8.21 14.27 1.43
CA PRO A 145 7.56 15.38 2.13
C PRO A 145 6.06 15.52 1.83
N TYR A 146 5.53 14.85 0.80
CA TYR A 146 4.13 14.89 0.39
C TYR A 146 3.28 13.75 0.95
N GLU A 147 3.83 12.95 1.83
CA GLU A 147 3.16 11.81 2.46
C GLU A 147 1.79 12.15 3.06
N TYR A 148 1.62 13.35 3.60
CA TYR A 148 0.38 13.81 4.25
C TYR A 148 -0.48 14.73 3.39
N ASP A 149 -0.21 14.87 2.09
CA ASP A 149 -1.08 15.65 1.18
C ASP A 149 -2.31 14.85 0.76
N GLU A 150 -3.31 14.78 1.62
CA GLU A 150 -4.58 14.10 1.37
C GLU A 150 -5.45 14.78 0.30
N ASN A 151 -5.20 16.03 -0.01
CA ASN A 151 -6.00 16.78 -0.96
C ASN A 151 -5.53 16.62 -2.40
N CYS A 152 -4.27 16.25 -2.62
CA CYS A 152 -3.70 16.06 -3.95
C CYS A 152 -3.98 17.24 -4.91
N PHE A 153 -3.93 18.48 -4.44
CA PHE A 153 -4.19 19.65 -5.30
C PHE A 153 -3.10 19.87 -6.35
N THR A 154 -1.88 19.50 -6.02
CA THR A 154 -0.69 19.62 -6.88
C THR A 154 -0.05 18.25 -7.09
N TRP A 155 -0.86 17.28 -7.52
CA TRP A 155 -0.37 15.95 -7.77
C TRP A 155 0.64 15.89 -8.92
N GLU A 156 1.65 15.04 -8.75
CA GLU A 156 2.68 14.77 -9.72
C GLU A 156 3.14 13.32 -9.59
N PHE A 157 3.34 12.64 -10.72
CA PHE A 157 4.05 11.37 -10.75
C PHE A 157 5.53 11.63 -10.96
N TYR A 158 6.35 11.09 -10.10
CA TYR A 158 7.80 11.11 -10.26
C TYR A 158 8.33 9.70 -10.56
N ARG A 159 9.38 9.68 -11.35
CA ARG A 159 9.93 8.43 -11.85
C ARG A 159 10.82 7.76 -10.82
N ILE A 160 10.63 6.45 -10.66
CA ILE A 160 11.49 5.55 -9.89
C ILE A 160 11.99 4.41 -10.80
N PRO A 161 12.97 3.59 -10.41
CA PRO A 161 13.60 2.62 -11.32
C PRO A 161 12.63 1.65 -11.99
N ASN A 162 11.55 1.24 -11.33
CA ASN A 162 10.60 0.27 -11.86
C ASN A 162 9.20 0.84 -12.10
N GLY A 163 9.06 2.15 -12.24
CA GLY A 163 7.77 2.78 -12.55
C GLY A 163 7.63 4.21 -12.10
N GLU A 164 6.44 4.60 -11.71
CA GLU A 164 6.08 5.95 -11.29
C GLU A 164 5.37 5.95 -9.94
N MET A 165 5.68 6.95 -9.11
CA MET A 165 5.08 7.12 -7.78
C MET A 165 4.40 8.48 -7.67
N LEU A 166 3.17 8.49 -7.14
CA LEU A 166 2.41 9.70 -6.89
C LEU A 166 2.91 10.39 -5.62
N ASN A 167 2.96 11.73 -5.63
CA ASN A 167 3.49 12.54 -4.53
C ASN A 167 2.46 12.93 -3.46
N CYS A 168 1.28 12.33 -3.45
CA CYS A 168 0.20 12.67 -2.51
C CYS A 168 -0.74 11.49 -2.26
N TYR A 169 -1.67 11.63 -1.32
CA TYR A 169 -2.69 10.61 -0.99
C TYR A 169 -3.95 10.86 -1.85
N PRO A 170 -4.22 10.06 -2.88
CA PRO A 170 -5.25 10.37 -3.88
C PRO A 170 -6.67 9.94 -3.48
N GLU A 171 -6.98 9.67 -2.23
CA GLU A 171 -8.26 9.13 -1.75
C GLU A 171 -9.47 9.84 -2.36
N LYS A 172 -9.52 11.16 -2.26
CA LYS A 172 -10.60 11.98 -2.84
C LYS A 172 -10.42 12.22 -4.33
N SER A 173 -9.18 12.35 -4.76
CA SER A 173 -8.83 12.69 -6.14
C SER A 173 -9.09 11.54 -7.11
N LEU A 174 -8.92 10.30 -6.71
CA LEU A 174 -9.28 9.13 -7.53
C LEU A 174 -10.77 9.07 -7.90
N ILE A 175 -11.64 9.75 -7.14
CA ILE A 175 -13.08 9.78 -7.41
C ILE A 175 -13.48 10.98 -8.28
N SER A 176 -12.77 12.10 -8.13
CA SER A 176 -13.24 13.40 -8.63
C SER A 176 -12.30 14.03 -9.66
N ASN A 177 -11.03 13.63 -9.72
CA ASN A 177 -10.05 14.24 -10.59
C ASN A 177 -9.86 13.44 -11.89
N ILE A 178 -10.55 13.90 -12.95
CA ILE A 178 -10.51 13.24 -14.27
C ILE A 178 -9.11 13.30 -14.90
N GLU A 179 -8.34 14.36 -14.63
CA GLU A 179 -6.99 14.50 -15.22
C GLU A 179 -6.03 13.49 -14.57
N LEU A 180 -6.14 13.26 -13.26
CA LEU A 180 -5.40 12.19 -12.58
C LEU A 180 -5.74 10.80 -13.16
N LEU A 181 -7.02 10.52 -13.38
CA LEU A 181 -7.44 9.23 -13.99
C LEU A 181 -6.95 9.07 -15.43
N LYS A 182 -6.90 10.15 -16.21
CA LYS A 182 -6.31 10.13 -17.56
C LYS A 182 -4.82 9.87 -17.50
N GLU A 183 -4.11 10.48 -16.55
CA GLU A 183 -2.68 10.25 -16.40
C GLU A 183 -2.37 8.82 -15.97
N ILE A 184 -3.09 8.26 -15.01
CA ILE A 184 -2.97 6.83 -14.67
C ILE A 184 -3.17 5.96 -15.90
N LYS A 185 -4.15 6.28 -16.74
CA LYS A 185 -4.38 5.54 -17.99
C LYS A 185 -3.23 5.70 -18.98
N ASN A 186 -2.64 6.88 -19.09
CA ASN A 186 -1.47 7.12 -19.96
C ASN A 186 -0.25 6.34 -19.50
N LEU A 187 -0.03 6.27 -18.18
CA LEU A 187 1.06 5.51 -17.59
C LEU A 187 0.91 4.00 -17.78
N VAL A 188 -0.31 3.47 -17.88
CA VAL A 188 -0.56 2.03 -18.10
C VAL A 188 -0.36 1.62 -19.57
N ASN A 189 -0.50 2.53 -20.53
CA ASN A 189 -0.41 2.24 -21.97
C ASN A 189 0.98 2.50 -22.52
#